data_d786720187bab0811dd006d3a02ce5f3
#
_entry.id   d786720187bab0811dd006d3a02ce5f3
#
_cell.length_a   1.000
_cell.length_b   1.000
_cell.length_c   1.000
_cell.angle_alpha   90.00
_cell.angle_beta   90.00
_cell.angle_gamma   90.00
#
_symmetry.space_group_name_H-M   'P 1'
#
loop_
_entity.id
_entity.type
_entity.pdbx_description
1 polymer ?
#
loop_
_entity_poly.entity_id
_entity_poly.type
_entity_poly.pdbx_seq_one_letter_code
_entity_poly.pdbx_strand_id
1 'polypeptide(L)'
;MMRRWIYILPVAAFGLLAFFLFRSLWSPPPQVIPSALLNKPVPRLILPPLDERSPAFTPADLAAGHVSVVNVFASWCAPCRVEAPQLEALAKVPGIAMYGLVQKDKPEAARAFLDEVGDPFDKIAQDIDGRASIEWGVYGVPETYVVDGKGIMRFKYVGPITDEVLEQQLIPAIRLAQANP
;
A
#
# COMPACT_ATOMS: atom_id res chain seq x y z
N MET A 1 -44.51 -38.50 12.89
CA MET A 1 -43.10 -38.07 13.19
C MET A 1 -42.45 -37.28 12.04
N MET A 2 -42.72 -37.56 10.78
CA MET A 2 -42.14 -36.87 9.58
C MET A 2 -42.38 -35.36 9.52
N ARG A 3 -43.51 -34.85 10.00
CA ARG A 3 -43.89 -33.43 9.89
C ARG A 3 -43.02 -32.45 10.75
N ARG A 4 -42.38 -32.93 11.81
CA ARG A 4 -41.49 -32.14 12.65
C ARG A 4 -40.09 -31.96 12.02
N TRP A 5 -39.62 -32.91 11.25
CA TRP A 5 -38.31 -32.86 10.57
C TRP A 5 -38.24 -31.78 9.47
N ILE A 6 -39.40 -31.47 8.85
CA ILE A 6 -39.52 -30.44 7.81
C ILE A 6 -39.17 -29.06 8.36
N TYR A 7 -39.41 -28.79 9.65
CA TYR A 7 -39.08 -27.51 10.27
C TYR A 7 -37.71 -27.53 10.96
N ILE A 8 -37.25 -28.66 11.45
CA ILE A 8 -35.96 -28.81 12.13
C ILE A 8 -34.81 -28.70 11.14
N LEU A 9 -34.93 -29.29 9.96
CA LEU A 9 -33.87 -29.36 8.96
C LEU A 9 -33.45 -27.99 8.43
N PRO A 10 -34.33 -27.06 8.04
CA PRO A 10 -33.94 -25.71 7.63
C PRO A 10 -33.38 -24.90 8.78
N VAL A 11 -33.88 -25.04 10.01
CA VAL A 11 -33.32 -24.33 11.18
C VAL A 11 -31.90 -24.82 11.50
N ALA A 12 -31.68 -26.14 11.44
CA ALA A 12 -30.35 -26.72 11.65
C ALA A 12 -29.38 -26.30 10.55
N ALA A 13 -29.83 -26.31 9.29
CA ALA A 13 -29.01 -25.83 8.16
C ALA A 13 -28.64 -24.35 8.28
N PHE A 14 -29.61 -23.51 8.67
CA PHE A 14 -29.34 -22.08 8.93
C PHE A 14 -28.37 -21.87 10.10
N GLY A 15 -28.57 -22.61 11.20
CA GLY A 15 -27.67 -22.55 12.35
C GLY A 15 -26.22 -22.97 11.99
N LEU A 16 -26.09 -24.03 11.18
CA LEU A 16 -24.78 -24.49 10.70
C LEU A 16 -24.10 -23.44 9.79
N LEU A 17 -24.86 -22.86 8.87
CA LEU A 17 -24.38 -21.81 7.99
C LEU A 17 -23.97 -20.55 8.79
N ALA A 18 -24.82 -20.12 9.71
CA ALA A 18 -24.54 -18.98 10.58
C ALA A 18 -23.28 -19.21 11.44
N PHE A 19 -23.13 -20.41 11.99
CA PHE A 19 -21.92 -20.81 12.73
C PHE A 19 -20.66 -20.76 11.84
N PHE A 20 -20.76 -21.28 10.63
CA PHE A 20 -19.61 -21.26 9.69
C PHE A 20 -19.23 -19.85 9.25
N LEU A 21 -20.21 -18.99 8.98
CA LEU A 21 -19.98 -17.58 8.66
C LEU A 21 -19.40 -16.82 9.86
N PHE A 22 -19.93 -17.04 11.04
CA PHE A 22 -19.41 -16.43 12.27
C PHE A 22 -17.95 -16.85 12.51
N ARG A 23 -17.63 -18.13 12.39
CA ARG A 23 -16.26 -18.64 12.52
C ARG A 23 -15.33 -18.05 11.45
N SER A 24 -15.83 -17.83 10.23
CA SER A 24 -15.05 -17.21 9.14
C SER A 24 -14.65 -15.76 9.45
N LEU A 25 -15.48 -15.01 10.16
CA LEU A 25 -15.18 -13.64 10.60
C LEU A 25 -14.05 -13.57 11.63
N TRP A 26 -13.80 -14.65 12.36
CA TRP A 26 -12.73 -14.76 13.36
C TRP A 26 -11.49 -15.47 12.80
N SER A 27 -11.53 -15.85 11.53
CA SER A 27 -10.33 -16.40 10.87
C SER A 27 -9.34 -15.26 10.61
N PRO A 28 -8.03 -15.51 10.73
CA PRO A 28 -7.04 -14.51 10.36
C PRO A 28 -7.29 -14.08 8.91
N PRO A 29 -7.06 -12.80 8.58
CA PRO A 29 -7.25 -12.32 7.21
C PRO A 29 -6.47 -13.22 6.24
N PRO A 30 -7.00 -13.47 5.04
CA PRO A 30 -6.31 -14.28 4.05
C PRO A 30 -4.89 -13.73 3.88
N GLN A 31 -3.90 -14.62 3.90
CA GLN A 31 -2.51 -14.22 3.67
C GLN A 31 -2.48 -13.42 2.37
N VAL A 32 -1.98 -12.20 2.45
CA VAL A 32 -1.81 -11.33 1.29
C VAL A 32 -1.02 -12.13 0.25
N ILE A 33 -1.64 -12.39 -0.91
CA ILE A 33 -0.97 -13.13 -1.99
C ILE A 33 0.31 -12.37 -2.32
N PRO A 34 1.49 -13.02 -2.28
CA PRO A 34 2.73 -12.34 -2.61
C PRO A 34 2.60 -11.64 -3.96
N SER A 35 2.98 -10.38 -4.03
CA SER A 35 2.89 -9.63 -5.29
C SER A 35 3.66 -10.37 -6.39
N ALA A 36 3.04 -10.54 -7.55
CA ALA A 36 3.69 -11.10 -8.74
C ALA A 36 4.89 -10.26 -9.22
N LEU A 37 5.02 -9.02 -8.70
CA LEU A 37 6.10 -8.08 -9.01
C LEU A 37 7.28 -8.16 -8.04
N LEU A 38 7.20 -8.93 -6.96
CA LEU A 38 8.34 -9.13 -6.07
C LEU A 38 9.54 -9.69 -6.84
N ASN A 39 10.70 -9.07 -6.63
CA ASN A 39 11.97 -9.35 -7.32
C ASN A 39 11.91 -9.13 -8.84
N LYS A 40 10.99 -8.28 -9.32
CA LYS A 40 10.92 -7.85 -10.71
C LYS A 40 11.10 -6.34 -10.83
N PRO A 41 11.50 -5.85 -12.00
CA PRO A 41 11.52 -4.42 -12.27
C PRO A 41 10.14 -3.79 -12.06
N VAL A 42 10.13 -2.61 -11.44
CA VAL A 42 8.90 -1.82 -11.31
C VAL A 42 8.39 -1.38 -12.68
N PRO A 43 7.07 -1.17 -12.84
CA PRO A 43 6.49 -0.67 -14.08
C PRO A 43 7.11 0.67 -14.52
N ARG A 44 7.37 0.79 -15.82
CA ARG A 44 7.96 2.00 -16.42
C ARG A 44 6.89 2.96 -16.91
N LEU A 45 6.31 3.70 -15.98
CA LEU A 45 5.26 4.68 -16.26
C LEU A 45 5.80 6.09 -16.08
N ILE A 46 5.36 6.98 -16.95
CA ILE A 46 5.57 8.44 -16.81
C ILE A 46 4.22 9.02 -16.43
N LEU A 47 4.16 9.59 -15.24
CA LEU A 47 2.94 10.15 -14.67
C LEU A 47 3.09 11.66 -14.50
N PRO A 48 2.00 12.43 -14.50
CA PRO A 48 2.05 13.84 -14.18
C PRO A 48 2.42 14.05 -12.70
N PRO A 49 3.02 15.22 -12.37
CA PRO A 49 3.25 15.63 -11.00
C PRO A 49 1.92 15.91 -10.30
N LEU A 50 1.91 15.87 -8.96
CA LEU A 50 0.74 16.29 -8.19
C LEU A 50 0.43 17.77 -8.42
N ASP A 51 1.45 18.62 -8.31
CA ASP A 51 1.38 20.05 -8.54
C ASP A 51 2.79 20.62 -8.83
N GLU A 52 2.91 21.96 -8.91
CA GLU A 52 4.18 22.65 -9.15
C GLU A 52 5.18 22.51 -7.98
N ARG A 53 4.73 22.23 -6.76
CA ARG A 53 5.58 22.05 -5.58
C ARG A 53 6.23 20.67 -5.52
N SER A 54 5.61 19.67 -6.14
CA SER A 54 6.01 18.27 -6.02
C SER A 54 6.20 17.66 -7.41
N PRO A 55 7.44 17.60 -7.93
CA PRO A 55 7.71 16.94 -9.21
C PRO A 55 7.34 15.46 -9.15
N ALA A 56 6.94 14.89 -10.29
CA ALA A 56 6.69 13.46 -10.37
C ALA A 56 8.00 12.66 -10.29
N PHE A 57 7.99 11.53 -9.60
CA PHE A 57 9.06 10.56 -9.73
C PHE A 57 8.94 9.82 -11.07
N THR A 58 10.07 9.38 -11.59
CA THR A 58 10.22 8.69 -12.87
C THR A 58 10.81 7.30 -12.69
N PRO A 59 10.76 6.42 -13.69
CA PRO A 59 11.49 5.15 -13.64
C PRO A 59 13.00 5.31 -13.43
N ALA A 60 13.58 6.43 -13.89
CA ALA A 60 15.00 6.73 -13.66
C ALA A 60 15.30 7.05 -12.19
N ASP A 61 14.40 7.73 -11.49
CA ASP A 61 14.53 7.99 -10.07
C ASP A 61 14.51 6.70 -9.25
N LEU A 62 13.66 5.74 -9.65
CA LEU A 62 13.55 4.43 -9.00
C LEU A 62 14.76 3.52 -9.27
N ALA A 63 15.60 3.85 -10.25
CA ALA A 63 16.82 3.11 -10.59
C ALA A 63 18.09 3.97 -10.42
N ALA A 64 18.04 4.98 -9.53
CA ALA A 64 19.11 5.96 -9.36
C ALA A 64 20.24 5.52 -8.40
N GLY A 65 20.31 4.24 -8.03
CA GLY A 65 21.36 3.67 -7.18
C GLY A 65 21.09 3.79 -5.68
N HIS A 66 19.94 4.30 -5.26
CA HIS A 66 19.49 4.35 -3.87
C HIS A 66 18.15 3.62 -3.69
N VAL A 67 17.86 3.22 -2.47
CA VAL A 67 16.58 2.59 -2.14
C VAL A 67 15.48 3.64 -2.17
N SER A 68 14.36 3.31 -2.79
CA SER A 68 13.16 4.14 -2.80
C SER A 68 12.02 3.46 -2.05
N VAL A 69 11.28 4.24 -1.28
CA VAL A 69 10.00 3.82 -0.68
C VAL A 69 8.89 4.54 -1.43
N VAL A 70 7.99 3.77 -2.05
CA VAL A 70 6.83 4.32 -2.76
C VAL A 70 5.59 4.00 -1.94
N ASN A 71 4.88 5.04 -1.48
CA ASN A 71 3.60 4.89 -0.78
C ASN A 71 2.46 5.32 -1.70
N VAL A 72 1.45 4.47 -1.80
CA VAL A 72 0.24 4.72 -2.59
C VAL A 72 -0.85 5.20 -1.66
N PHE A 73 -1.38 6.38 -1.90
CA PHE A 73 -2.35 7.02 -1.01
C PHE A 73 -3.43 7.80 -1.78
N ALA A 74 -4.44 8.28 -1.05
CA ALA A 74 -5.45 9.19 -1.55
C ALA A 74 -6.03 10.03 -0.40
N SER A 75 -6.58 11.20 -0.68
CA SER A 75 -7.18 12.08 0.34
C SER A 75 -8.42 11.49 1.00
N TRP A 76 -9.18 10.68 0.27
CA TRP A 76 -10.37 9.98 0.76
C TRP A 76 -10.06 8.73 1.61
N CYS A 77 -8.77 8.36 1.75
CA CYS A 77 -8.32 7.17 2.46
C CYS A 77 -8.14 7.47 3.97
N ALA A 78 -9.08 7.07 4.80
CA ALA A 78 -8.96 7.27 6.25
C ALA A 78 -7.77 6.52 6.89
N PRO A 79 -7.42 5.27 6.50
CA PRO A 79 -6.22 4.60 6.99
C PRO A 79 -4.90 5.29 6.60
N CYS A 80 -4.85 5.99 5.44
CA CYS A 80 -3.66 6.74 5.03
C CYS A 80 -3.36 7.90 6.00
N ARG A 81 -4.38 8.50 6.58
CA ARG A 81 -4.25 9.53 7.63
C ARG A 81 -3.63 8.97 8.90
N VAL A 82 -3.95 7.72 9.22
CA VAL A 82 -3.44 7.07 10.45
C VAL A 82 -1.95 6.76 10.33
N GLU A 83 -1.44 6.43 9.13
CA GLU A 83 -0.03 6.09 8.92
C GLU A 83 0.90 7.30 8.71
N ALA A 84 0.36 8.52 8.58
CA ALA A 84 1.16 9.71 8.27
C ALA A 84 2.37 9.92 9.22
N PRO A 85 2.25 9.75 10.55
CA PRO A 85 3.40 9.86 11.45
C PRO A 85 4.52 8.86 11.16
N GLN A 86 4.18 7.64 10.72
CA GLN A 86 5.15 6.59 10.39
C GLN A 86 5.84 6.88 9.06
N LEU A 87 5.14 7.49 8.09
CA LEU A 87 5.75 7.97 6.85
C LEU A 87 6.76 9.10 7.12
N GLU A 88 6.42 10.04 8.02
CA GLU A 88 7.34 11.07 8.48
C GLU A 88 8.58 10.48 9.20
N ALA A 89 8.41 9.39 9.92
CA ALA A 89 9.52 8.67 10.54
C ALA A 89 10.39 7.97 9.48
N LEU A 90 9.77 7.36 8.45
CA LEU A 90 10.47 6.75 7.32
C LEU A 90 11.31 7.76 6.54
N ALA A 91 10.79 8.95 6.29
CA ALA A 91 11.51 10.01 5.57
C ALA A 91 12.82 10.43 6.23
N LYS A 92 12.99 10.14 7.53
CA LYS A 92 14.22 10.41 8.30
C LYS A 92 15.25 9.29 8.21
N VAL A 93 14.91 8.16 7.59
CA VAL A 93 15.85 7.03 7.42
C VAL A 93 16.91 7.41 6.39
N PRO A 94 18.22 7.34 6.75
CA PRO A 94 19.28 7.73 5.82
C PRO A 94 19.36 6.83 4.58
N GLY A 95 19.63 7.44 3.43
CA GLY A 95 19.93 6.70 2.18
C GLY A 95 18.72 6.12 1.48
N ILE A 96 17.52 6.64 1.76
CA ILE A 96 16.31 6.33 1.01
C ILE A 96 15.73 7.60 0.38
N ALA A 97 14.94 7.41 -0.68
CA ALA A 97 14.05 8.43 -1.24
C ALA A 97 12.61 8.04 -0.96
N MET A 98 11.78 9.03 -0.60
CA MET A 98 10.35 8.84 -0.34
C MET A 98 9.54 9.35 -1.52
N TYR A 99 8.73 8.49 -2.13
CA TYR A 99 7.88 8.86 -3.25
C TYR A 99 6.40 8.56 -2.97
N GLY A 100 5.55 9.52 -3.34
CA GLY A 100 4.09 9.39 -3.24
C GLY A 100 3.47 9.04 -4.59
N LEU A 101 2.54 8.09 -4.61
CA LEU A 101 1.68 7.80 -5.76
C LEU A 101 0.23 8.06 -5.36
N VAL A 102 -0.34 9.14 -5.90
CA VAL A 102 -1.74 9.53 -5.63
C VAL A 102 -2.67 8.71 -6.49
N GLN A 103 -3.51 7.88 -5.88
CA GLN A 103 -4.43 7.00 -6.60
C GLN A 103 -5.82 7.62 -6.76
N LYS A 104 -6.27 7.84 -8.01
CA LYS A 104 -7.66 8.23 -8.37
C LYS A 104 -8.22 9.35 -7.49
N ASP A 105 -7.47 10.43 -7.38
CA ASP A 105 -7.82 11.56 -6.55
C ASP A 105 -7.65 12.87 -7.32
N LYS A 106 -8.29 13.93 -6.82
CA LYS A 106 -8.11 15.28 -7.35
C LYS A 106 -6.82 15.88 -6.80
N PRO A 107 -6.01 16.57 -7.64
CA PRO A 107 -4.76 17.19 -7.17
C PRO A 107 -4.94 18.08 -5.95
N GLU A 108 -5.99 18.93 -5.98
CA GLU A 108 -6.26 19.88 -4.91
C GLU A 108 -6.62 19.16 -3.59
N ALA A 109 -7.38 18.05 -3.68
CA ALA A 109 -7.77 17.28 -2.50
C ALA A 109 -6.57 16.51 -1.92
N ALA A 110 -5.75 15.91 -2.77
CA ALA A 110 -4.51 15.22 -2.33
C ALA A 110 -3.53 16.23 -1.71
N ARG A 111 -3.39 17.42 -2.27
CA ARG A 111 -2.53 18.48 -1.71
C ARG A 111 -3.05 18.96 -0.35
N ALA A 112 -4.35 19.25 -0.23
CA ALA A 112 -4.95 19.65 1.04
C ALA A 112 -4.79 18.58 2.13
N PHE A 113 -4.86 17.29 1.73
CA PHE A 113 -4.60 16.18 2.63
C PHE A 113 -3.15 16.22 3.15
N LEU A 114 -2.15 16.36 2.27
CA LEU A 114 -0.75 16.44 2.66
C LEU A 114 -0.43 17.70 3.50
N ASP A 115 -1.05 18.83 3.18
CA ASP A 115 -0.90 20.06 3.95
C ASP A 115 -1.46 19.91 5.39
N GLU A 116 -2.43 18.99 5.60
CA GLU A 116 -3.00 18.68 6.93
C GLU A 116 -2.19 17.65 7.72
N VAL A 117 -1.76 16.54 7.06
CA VAL A 117 -1.18 15.38 7.79
C VAL A 117 0.34 15.34 7.74
N GLY A 118 0.99 16.18 6.91
CA GLY A 118 2.42 16.17 6.62
C GLY A 118 2.73 15.67 5.20
N ASP A 119 3.82 16.16 4.62
CA ASP A 119 4.31 15.79 3.29
C ASP A 119 5.73 15.21 3.38
N PRO A 120 5.87 13.89 3.59
CA PRO A 120 7.16 13.22 3.73
C PRO A 120 7.83 12.89 2.38
N PHE A 121 7.23 13.29 1.25
CA PHE A 121 7.64 12.82 -0.06
C PHE A 121 8.59 13.78 -0.78
N ASP A 122 9.69 13.25 -1.34
CA ASP A 122 10.61 14.00 -2.20
C ASP A 122 9.96 14.32 -3.56
N LYS A 123 9.14 13.38 -4.08
CA LYS A 123 8.42 13.50 -5.35
C LYS A 123 7.07 12.81 -5.28
N ILE A 124 6.08 13.37 -5.99
CA ILE A 124 4.73 12.83 -5.99
C ILE A 124 4.22 12.72 -7.42
N ALA A 125 3.90 11.51 -7.85
CA ALA A 125 3.25 11.24 -9.13
C ALA A 125 1.75 11.04 -8.94
N GLN A 126 0.96 11.42 -9.93
CA GLN A 126 -0.49 11.30 -9.89
C GLN A 126 -1.00 10.26 -10.86
N ASP A 127 -1.73 9.28 -10.34
CA ASP A 127 -2.40 8.21 -11.10
C ASP A 127 -3.90 8.51 -11.19
N ILE A 128 -4.26 9.44 -12.10
CA ILE A 128 -5.62 9.98 -12.24
C ILE A 128 -6.61 8.88 -12.63
N ASP A 129 -6.24 8.02 -13.56
CA ASP A 129 -7.10 6.96 -14.13
C ASP A 129 -6.93 5.59 -13.43
N GLY A 130 -5.94 5.46 -12.56
CA GLY A 130 -5.64 4.22 -11.82
C GLY A 130 -4.87 3.18 -12.63
N ARG A 131 -4.33 3.52 -13.78
CA ARG A 131 -3.54 2.60 -14.60
C ARG A 131 -2.21 2.22 -13.94
N ALA A 132 -1.53 3.21 -13.37
CA ALA A 132 -0.29 2.94 -12.64
C ALA A 132 -0.55 1.99 -11.47
N SER A 133 -1.61 2.22 -10.71
CA SER A 133 -2.01 1.33 -9.62
C SER A 133 -2.24 -0.10 -10.09
N ILE A 134 -2.89 -0.31 -11.24
CA ILE A 134 -3.09 -1.65 -11.81
C ILE A 134 -1.75 -2.29 -12.18
N GLU A 135 -0.86 -1.56 -12.85
CA GLU A 135 0.44 -2.09 -13.25
C GLU A 135 1.36 -2.37 -12.05
N TRP A 136 1.26 -1.60 -10.97
CA TRP A 136 1.96 -1.84 -9.71
C TRP A 136 1.32 -2.95 -8.88
N GLY A 137 0.17 -3.47 -9.31
CA GLY A 137 -0.57 -4.50 -8.59
C GLY A 137 -1.13 -3.99 -7.26
N VAL A 138 -1.56 -2.72 -7.22
CA VAL A 138 -2.21 -2.12 -6.05
C VAL A 138 -3.59 -2.74 -5.86
N TYR A 139 -3.86 -3.24 -4.67
CA TYR A 139 -5.18 -3.77 -4.29
C TYR A 139 -6.09 -2.67 -3.72
N GLY A 140 -5.47 -1.68 -3.07
CA GLY A 140 -6.17 -0.57 -2.44
C GLY A 140 -5.18 0.40 -1.79
N VAL A 141 -5.69 1.38 -1.06
CA VAL A 141 -4.85 2.35 -0.33
C VAL A 141 -5.09 2.20 1.18
N PRO A 142 -4.02 2.31 1.99
CA PRO A 142 -2.63 2.54 1.61
C PRO A 142 -1.88 1.25 1.25
N GLU A 143 -0.88 1.37 0.39
CA GLU A 143 0.13 0.34 0.13
C GLU A 143 1.52 0.95 0.06
N THR A 144 2.52 0.22 0.54
CA THR A 144 3.91 0.69 0.57
C THR A 144 4.83 -0.32 -0.09
N TYR A 145 5.71 0.17 -0.96
CA TYR A 145 6.67 -0.61 -1.72
C TYR A 145 8.09 -0.19 -1.39
N VAL A 146 8.99 -1.15 -1.23
CA VAL A 146 10.44 -0.90 -1.17
C VAL A 146 11.07 -1.34 -2.48
N VAL A 147 11.75 -0.42 -3.14
CA VAL A 147 12.40 -0.60 -4.44
C VAL A 147 13.90 -0.38 -4.24
N ASP A 148 14.74 -1.30 -4.74
CA ASP A 148 16.20 -1.16 -4.65
C ASP A 148 16.77 -0.16 -5.67
N GLY A 149 18.07 0.12 -5.57
CA GLY A 149 18.75 1.07 -6.45
C GLY A 149 18.77 0.70 -7.93
N LYS A 150 18.36 -0.51 -8.31
CA LYS A 150 18.20 -0.98 -9.70
C LYS A 150 16.78 -0.90 -10.21
N GLY A 151 15.85 -0.41 -9.39
CA GLY A 151 14.43 -0.34 -9.73
C GLY A 151 13.71 -1.68 -9.62
N ILE A 152 14.19 -2.59 -8.75
CA ILE A 152 13.56 -3.89 -8.50
C ILE A 152 12.72 -3.79 -7.23
N MET A 153 11.46 -4.21 -7.30
CA MET A 153 10.58 -4.28 -6.13
C MET A 153 11.02 -5.36 -5.17
N ARG A 154 11.45 -5.00 -3.97
CA ARG A 154 11.96 -5.93 -2.96
C ARG A 154 10.95 -6.28 -1.88
N PHE A 155 10.03 -5.37 -1.60
CA PHE A 155 9.01 -5.59 -0.58
C PHE A 155 7.72 -4.85 -0.94
N LYS A 156 6.58 -5.42 -0.53
CA LYS A 156 5.26 -4.82 -0.62
C LYS A 156 4.52 -5.03 0.69
N TYR A 157 3.97 -3.96 1.23
CA TYR A 157 3.07 -4.00 2.38
C TYR A 157 1.70 -3.45 1.99
N VAL A 158 0.64 -4.13 2.41
CA VAL A 158 -0.76 -3.75 2.15
C VAL A 158 -1.42 -3.38 3.46
N GLY A 159 -1.89 -2.16 3.57
CA GLY A 159 -2.53 -1.61 4.76
C GLY A 159 -1.74 -0.48 5.42
N PRO A 160 -2.30 0.14 6.48
CA PRO A 160 -1.66 1.25 7.16
C PRO A 160 -0.41 0.81 7.94
N ILE A 161 0.65 1.59 7.84
CA ILE A 161 1.90 1.37 8.57
C ILE A 161 1.64 1.69 10.05
N THR A 162 1.81 0.70 10.92
CA THR A 162 1.88 0.87 12.37
C THR A 162 3.35 0.93 12.82
N ASP A 163 3.62 1.32 14.08
CA ASP A 163 4.98 1.27 14.64
C ASP A 163 5.58 -0.14 14.55
N GLU A 164 4.77 -1.16 14.79
CA GLU A 164 5.19 -2.55 14.66
C GLU A 164 5.57 -2.91 13.22
N VAL A 165 4.77 -2.53 12.24
CA VAL A 165 5.04 -2.77 10.81
C VAL A 165 6.28 -2.00 10.37
N LEU A 166 6.41 -0.76 10.80
CA LEU A 166 7.57 0.07 10.52
C LEU A 166 8.87 -0.61 10.99
N GLU A 167 8.92 -1.00 12.28
CA GLU A 167 10.14 -1.54 12.88
C GLU A 167 10.43 -2.99 12.48
N GLN A 168 9.41 -3.83 12.39
CA GLN A 168 9.59 -5.28 12.18
C GLN A 168 9.59 -5.70 10.71
N GLN A 169 9.04 -4.89 9.81
CA GLN A 169 8.92 -5.26 8.40
C GLN A 169 9.60 -4.26 7.47
N LEU A 170 9.24 -2.96 7.52
CA LEU A 170 9.72 -1.98 6.55
C LEU A 170 11.20 -1.65 6.75
N ILE A 171 11.64 -1.33 7.97
CA ILE A 171 13.05 -1.03 8.26
C ILE A 171 13.97 -2.21 7.90
N PRO A 172 13.67 -3.47 8.27
CA PRO A 172 14.45 -4.61 7.80
C PRO A 172 14.47 -4.78 6.28
N ALA A 173 13.33 -4.59 5.60
CA ALA A 173 13.26 -4.68 4.13
C ALA A 173 14.11 -3.60 3.45
N ILE A 174 14.09 -2.37 3.96
CA ILE A 174 14.92 -1.25 3.48
C ILE A 174 16.41 -1.58 3.64
N ARG A 175 16.81 -2.05 4.82
CA ARG A 175 18.21 -2.43 5.09
C ARG A 175 18.69 -3.56 4.16
N LEU A 176 17.85 -4.54 3.90
CA LEU A 176 18.16 -5.63 2.95
C LEU A 176 18.29 -5.11 1.53
N ALA A 177 17.44 -4.17 1.10
CA ALA A 177 17.53 -3.53 -0.21
C ALA A 177 18.78 -2.66 -0.33
N GLN A 178 19.18 -1.94 0.73
CA GLN A 178 20.42 -1.15 0.78
C GLN A 178 21.69 -2.02 0.72
N ALA A 179 21.66 -3.21 1.30
CA ALA A 179 22.78 -4.14 1.28
C ALA A 179 22.98 -4.84 -0.08
N ASN A 180 21.96 -4.80 -0.96
CA ASN A 180 21.96 -5.44 -2.29
C ASN A 180 21.53 -4.43 -3.37
N PRO A 181 22.29 -3.34 -3.56
CA PRO A 181 21.93 -2.26 -4.47
C PRO A 181 21.92 -2.70 -5.95
#